data_2e811158ae04db18c1e8c06e3e361ae7
#
_entry.id   2e811158ae04db18c1e8c06e3e361ae7
#
_cell.length_a   1.000
_cell.length_b   1.000
_cell.length_c   1.000
_cell.angle_alpha   90.00
_cell.angle_beta   90.00
_cell.angle_gamma   90.00
#
_symmetry.space_group_name_H-M   'P 1'
#
loop_
_entity.id
_entity.type
_entity.pdbx_description
1 polymer ?
#
loop_
_entity_poly.entity_id
_entity_poly.type
_entity_poly.pdbx_seq_one_letter_code
_entity_poly.pdbx_strand_id
1 'polypeptide(L)'
;MPSSFRLPSVLLLIALLSPVSSLAADVEIVHVFTGWRSVESFHRLSEYFGGKENDGGIKVLRSQPAERAGYYWLIRLKNPHASISGAKFELQVISPVSPEPITFPFPADLPSGRCVFQLGLTGSDWPGAKARPDAWRLRLLAADGTTLLARESYLWELPAKK
;
A
#
# COMPACT_ATOMS: atom_id res chain seq x y z
N MET A 1 -35.72 -23.94 -67.74
CA MET A 1 -36.02 -23.69 -66.33
C MET A 1 -34.69 -23.53 -65.55
N PRO A 2 -34.27 -22.33 -65.15
CA PRO A 2 -33.05 -22.19 -64.39
C PRO A 2 -33.42 -22.12 -62.91
N SER A 3 -32.81 -22.99 -62.10
CA SER A 3 -32.92 -23.07 -60.66
C SER A 3 -32.02 -22.01 -59.98
N SER A 4 -32.64 -21.12 -59.21
CA SER A 4 -32.02 -20.06 -58.51
C SER A 4 -31.34 -20.63 -57.20
N PHE A 5 -30.04 -20.64 -57.17
CA PHE A 5 -29.26 -20.94 -55.98
C PHE A 5 -29.19 -19.69 -55.13
N ARG A 6 -29.85 -19.69 -53.94
CA ARG A 6 -29.74 -18.63 -52.92
C ARG A 6 -28.62 -19.00 -51.97
N LEU A 7 -27.54 -18.23 -51.99
CA LEU A 7 -26.51 -18.26 -50.93
C LEU A 7 -27.05 -17.59 -49.67
N PRO A 8 -26.88 -18.19 -48.48
CA PRO A 8 -27.15 -17.51 -47.22
C PRO A 8 -25.98 -16.57 -46.87
N SER A 9 -26.30 -15.30 -46.69
CA SER A 9 -25.36 -14.31 -46.18
C SER A 9 -25.04 -14.64 -44.72
N VAL A 10 -23.84 -15.17 -44.47
CA VAL A 10 -23.30 -15.33 -43.13
C VAL A 10 -22.79 -13.96 -42.69
N LEU A 11 -23.54 -13.32 -41.82
CA LEU A 11 -23.12 -12.10 -41.13
C LEU A 11 -22.05 -12.46 -40.09
N LEU A 12 -20.78 -12.20 -40.44
CA LEU A 12 -19.64 -12.37 -39.52
C LEU A 12 -19.63 -11.23 -38.52
N LEU A 13 -20.17 -11.47 -37.32
CA LEU A 13 -20.13 -10.54 -36.20
C LEU A 13 -18.72 -10.56 -35.60
N ILE A 14 -17.85 -9.67 -36.07
CA ILE A 14 -16.54 -9.46 -35.49
C ILE A 14 -16.74 -8.67 -34.21
N ALA A 15 -16.76 -9.35 -33.07
CA ALA A 15 -16.68 -8.73 -31.74
C ALA A 15 -15.29 -8.11 -31.59
N LEU A 16 -15.23 -6.79 -31.69
CA LEU A 16 -14.05 -5.99 -31.31
C LEU A 16 -13.81 -6.14 -29.80
N LEU A 17 -13.00 -7.12 -29.42
CA LEU A 17 -12.37 -7.13 -28.11
C LEU A 17 -11.39 -5.96 -28.07
N SER A 18 -11.85 -4.81 -27.61
CA SER A 18 -10.95 -3.72 -27.22
C SER A 18 -10.09 -4.21 -26.06
N PRO A 19 -8.75 -4.21 -26.16
CA PRO A 19 -7.92 -4.46 -25.00
C PRO A 19 -8.24 -3.36 -23.99
N VAL A 20 -8.76 -3.73 -22.82
CA VAL A 20 -8.81 -2.84 -21.67
C VAL A 20 -7.35 -2.62 -21.29
N SER A 21 -6.76 -1.54 -21.76
CA SER A 21 -5.47 -1.07 -21.30
C SER A 21 -5.66 -0.80 -19.81
N SER A 22 -5.20 -1.72 -18.97
CA SER A 22 -4.97 -1.47 -17.57
C SER A 22 -4.00 -0.30 -17.52
N LEU A 23 -4.50 0.91 -17.27
CA LEU A 23 -3.69 2.03 -16.83
C LEU A 23 -3.08 1.57 -15.50
N ALA A 24 -1.88 0.97 -15.58
CA ALA A 24 -1.03 0.82 -14.42
C ALA A 24 -0.91 2.23 -13.85
N ALA A 25 -1.53 2.46 -12.71
CA ALA A 25 -1.50 3.77 -12.08
C ALA A 25 -0.03 4.06 -11.80
N ASP A 26 0.51 5.13 -12.41
CA ASP A 26 1.89 5.59 -12.20
C ASP A 26 2.04 6.21 -10.79
N VAL A 27 1.54 5.51 -9.78
CA VAL A 27 1.73 5.89 -8.39
C VAL A 27 3.19 5.65 -8.04
N GLU A 28 3.86 6.71 -7.65
CA GLU A 28 5.29 6.72 -7.38
C GLU A 28 5.57 6.78 -5.88
N ILE A 29 6.47 5.93 -5.38
CA ILE A 29 7.08 6.09 -4.07
C ILE A 29 8.24 7.06 -4.20
N VAL A 30 8.09 8.25 -3.60
CA VAL A 30 9.16 9.24 -3.55
C VAL A 30 10.21 8.84 -2.52
N HIS A 31 9.77 8.36 -1.34
CA HIS A 31 10.67 7.91 -0.28
C HIS A 31 9.96 7.06 0.77
N VAL A 32 10.72 6.16 1.41
CA VAL A 32 10.29 5.41 2.59
C VAL A 32 11.35 5.58 3.68
N PHE A 33 10.93 6.14 4.82
CA PHE A 33 11.75 6.19 6.04
C PHE A 33 11.18 5.19 7.04
N THR A 34 12.04 4.50 7.76
CA THR A 34 11.61 3.55 8.78
C THR A 34 12.25 3.85 10.13
N GLY A 35 11.53 3.63 11.21
CA GLY A 35 12.08 3.82 12.54
C GLY A 35 11.09 3.63 13.67
N TRP A 36 11.61 3.40 14.85
CA TRP A 36 10.84 3.37 16.08
C TRP A 36 10.35 4.77 16.46
N ARG A 37 9.11 4.84 16.92
CA ARG A 37 8.52 6.06 17.47
C ARG A 37 7.88 5.78 18.84
N SER A 38 8.23 6.60 19.82
CA SER A 38 7.61 6.58 21.14
C SER A 38 6.29 7.34 21.14
N VAL A 39 5.50 7.20 22.20
CA VAL A 39 4.23 7.93 22.37
C VAL A 39 4.48 9.44 22.29
N GLU A 40 5.50 9.95 22.94
CA GLU A 40 5.83 11.38 23.04
C GLU A 40 6.16 11.99 21.67
N SER A 41 6.69 11.17 20.75
CA SER A 41 7.04 11.63 19.39
C SER A 41 5.84 12.03 18.54
N PHE A 42 4.63 11.64 18.96
CA PHE A 42 3.37 12.01 18.31
C PHE A 42 2.69 13.22 18.95
N HIS A 43 3.10 13.61 20.17
CA HIS A 43 2.57 14.78 20.83
C HIS A 43 3.05 16.04 20.13
N ARG A 44 2.12 16.90 19.74
CA ARG A 44 2.40 18.25 19.26
C ARG A 44 1.98 19.26 20.33
N LEU A 45 2.49 20.48 20.23
CA LEU A 45 2.16 21.56 21.18
C LEU A 45 0.64 21.73 21.39
N SER A 46 -0.16 21.56 20.32
CA SER A 46 -1.62 21.66 20.40
C SER A 46 -2.27 20.58 21.26
N GLU A 47 -1.68 19.40 21.37
CA GLU A 47 -2.20 18.29 22.16
C GLU A 47 -1.94 18.50 23.66
N TYR A 48 -0.83 19.18 24.03
CA TYR A 48 -0.56 19.56 25.40
C TYR A 48 -1.59 20.53 25.97
N PHE A 49 -2.30 21.27 25.13
CA PHE A 49 -3.36 22.21 25.52
C PHE A 49 -4.78 21.63 25.33
N GLY A 50 -4.91 20.30 25.27
CA GLY A 50 -6.23 19.62 25.18
C GLY A 50 -6.79 19.49 23.76
N GLY A 51 -5.94 19.66 22.74
CA GLY A 51 -6.31 19.46 21.35
C GLY A 51 -6.36 17.98 20.94
N LYS A 52 -7.06 17.72 19.83
CA LYS A 52 -7.05 16.41 19.17
C LYS A 52 -5.70 16.14 18.53
N GLU A 53 -5.35 14.84 18.36
CA GLU A 53 -4.16 14.43 17.63
C GLU A 53 -4.11 15.14 16.25
N ASN A 54 -3.08 15.95 16.04
CA ASN A 54 -2.86 16.64 14.78
C ASN A 54 -1.71 15.97 14.03
N ASP A 55 -2.05 15.20 13.02
CA ASP A 55 -1.10 14.46 12.18
C ASP A 55 -0.37 15.35 11.15
N GLY A 56 -0.75 16.64 11.05
CA GLY A 56 -0.16 17.59 10.11
C GLY A 56 -0.35 17.20 8.65
N GLY A 57 -1.48 16.54 8.32
CA GLY A 57 -1.79 16.06 6.99
C GLY A 57 -1.14 14.72 6.64
N ILE A 58 -0.48 14.08 7.60
CA ILE A 58 0.03 12.71 7.47
C ILE A 58 -1.08 11.75 7.88
N LYS A 59 -1.39 10.79 7.02
CA LYS A 59 -2.34 9.73 7.35
C LYS A 59 -1.63 8.65 8.17
N VAL A 60 -1.92 8.60 9.46
CA VAL A 60 -1.35 7.60 10.38
C VAL A 60 -2.27 6.40 10.48
N LEU A 61 -1.76 5.23 10.13
CA LEU A 61 -2.45 3.94 10.20
C LEU A 61 -1.66 3.02 11.12
N ARG A 62 -2.32 2.40 12.09
CA ARG A 62 -1.69 1.55 13.11
C ARG A 62 -2.28 0.17 13.08
N SER A 63 -1.46 -0.86 13.28
CA SER A 63 -1.92 -2.24 13.40
C SER A 63 -2.80 -2.42 14.64
N GLN A 64 -2.47 -1.71 15.72
CA GLN A 64 -3.32 -1.56 16.91
C GLN A 64 -3.63 -0.08 17.13
N PRO A 65 -4.85 0.38 16.76
CA PRO A 65 -5.19 1.82 16.74
C PRO A 65 -5.06 2.54 18.10
N ALA A 66 -5.27 1.82 19.22
CA ALA A 66 -5.17 2.39 20.57
C ALA A 66 -3.72 2.66 20.98
N GLU A 67 -2.75 1.98 20.38
CA GLU A 67 -1.35 2.04 20.73
C GLU A 67 -0.60 3.00 19.80
N ARG A 68 0.17 3.92 20.37
CA ARG A 68 0.95 4.90 19.60
C ARG A 68 2.40 4.52 19.42
N ALA A 69 3.01 3.89 20.45
CA ALA A 69 4.40 3.44 20.37
C ALA A 69 4.53 2.26 19.42
N GLY A 70 5.51 2.30 18.52
CA GLY A 70 5.72 1.23 17.54
C GLY A 70 6.81 1.52 16.52
N TYR A 71 6.98 0.60 15.62
CA TYR A 71 7.89 0.77 14.50
C TYR A 71 7.12 1.22 13.26
N TYR A 72 7.56 2.30 12.63
CA TYR A 72 6.80 2.98 11.59
C TYR A 72 7.54 3.06 10.26
N TRP A 73 6.77 2.95 9.18
CA TRP A 73 7.17 3.25 7.81
C TRP A 73 6.49 4.55 7.38
N LEU A 74 7.28 5.61 7.23
CA LEU A 74 6.82 6.90 6.69
C LEU A 74 7.00 6.86 5.17
N ILE A 75 5.89 6.85 4.45
CA ILE A 75 5.83 6.63 3.02
C ILE A 75 5.37 7.93 2.34
N ARG A 76 6.23 8.50 1.51
CA ARG A 76 5.89 9.64 0.66
C ARG A 76 5.54 9.14 -0.72
N LEU A 77 4.32 9.48 -1.17
CA LEU A 77 3.77 9.06 -2.45
C LEU A 77 3.42 10.27 -3.32
N LYS A 78 3.39 10.02 -4.62
CA LYS A 78 2.84 10.89 -5.63
C LYS A 78 1.86 10.09 -6.49
N ASN A 79 0.59 10.51 -6.49
CA ASN A 79 -0.45 9.99 -7.36
C ASN A 79 -0.80 11.06 -8.39
N PRO A 80 -0.35 10.95 -9.66
CA PRO A 80 -0.62 11.95 -10.68
C PRO A 80 -2.06 11.90 -11.20
N HIS A 81 -2.82 10.88 -10.81
CA HIS A 81 -4.19 10.64 -11.26
C HIS A 81 -5.23 11.07 -10.22
N ALA A 82 -6.51 10.77 -10.49
CA ALA A 82 -7.59 10.96 -9.54
C ALA A 82 -7.38 10.13 -8.26
N SER A 83 -8.10 10.48 -7.20
CA SER A 83 -8.09 9.70 -5.96
C SER A 83 -8.56 8.26 -6.20
N ILE A 84 -7.96 7.32 -5.48
CA ILE A 84 -8.30 5.89 -5.54
C ILE A 84 -8.89 5.50 -4.21
N SER A 85 -10.18 5.13 -4.21
CA SER A 85 -10.88 4.66 -3.02
C SER A 85 -10.77 3.15 -2.86
N GLY A 86 -10.85 2.67 -1.61
CA GLY A 86 -10.82 1.25 -1.29
C GLY A 86 -9.46 0.59 -1.54
N ALA A 87 -8.40 1.37 -1.68
CA ALA A 87 -7.05 0.83 -1.73
C ALA A 87 -6.61 0.32 -0.36
N LYS A 88 -5.55 -0.48 -0.33
CA LYS A 88 -4.92 -0.94 0.91
C LYS A 88 -3.42 -1.07 0.74
N PHE A 89 -2.69 -0.72 1.78
CA PHE A 89 -1.31 -1.16 1.91
C PHE A 89 -1.26 -2.57 2.49
N GLU A 90 -0.35 -3.39 1.97
CA GLU A 90 0.08 -4.63 2.58
C GLU A 90 1.55 -4.50 2.94
N LEU A 91 1.83 -4.50 4.23
CA LEU A 91 3.18 -4.47 4.77
C LEU A 91 3.55 -5.87 5.25
N GLN A 92 4.52 -6.48 4.61
CA GLN A 92 5.10 -7.74 5.04
C GLN A 92 6.42 -7.48 5.73
N VAL A 93 6.62 -8.11 6.89
CA VAL A 93 7.81 -7.89 7.71
C VAL A 93 8.36 -9.20 8.23
N ILE A 94 9.66 -9.38 8.10
CA ILE A 94 10.44 -10.39 8.81
C ILE A 94 11.07 -9.67 10.00
N SER A 95 10.73 -10.10 11.20
CA SER A 95 11.22 -9.51 12.44
C SER A 95 12.27 -10.42 13.10
N PRO A 96 13.10 -9.89 14.03
CA PRO A 96 14.09 -10.71 14.74
C PRO A 96 13.49 -11.86 15.56
N VAL A 97 12.19 -11.83 15.83
CA VAL A 97 11.49 -12.85 16.62
C VAL A 97 10.70 -13.84 15.77
N SER A 98 10.58 -13.60 14.46
CA SER A 98 9.89 -14.49 13.53
C SER A 98 10.60 -14.48 12.17
N PRO A 99 11.19 -15.60 11.74
CA PRO A 99 11.86 -15.71 10.45
C PRO A 99 10.86 -15.77 9.28
N GLU A 100 9.59 -16.01 9.56
CA GLU A 100 8.55 -16.02 8.54
C GLU A 100 7.94 -14.62 8.37
N PRO A 101 7.64 -14.22 7.12
CA PRO A 101 7.01 -12.93 6.87
C PRO A 101 5.60 -12.87 7.46
N ILE A 102 5.33 -11.86 8.27
CA ILE A 102 3.98 -11.55 8.76
C ILE A 102 3.41 -10.42 7.91
N THR A 103 2.16 -10.55 7.47
CA THR A 103 1.47 -9.55 6.63
C THR A 103 0.50 -8.72 7.46
N PHE A 104 0.64 -7.40 7.38
CA PHE A 104 -0.23 -6.43 8.03
C PHE A 104 -0.96 -5.59 6.97
N PRO A 105 -2.30 -5.69 6.89
CA PRO A 105 -3.11 -4.87 6.00
C PRO A 105 -3.46 -3.52 6.63
N PHE A 106 -3.40 -2.45 5.84
CA PHE A 106 -3.80 -1.11 6.24
C PHE A 106 -4.73 -0.52 5.17
N PRO A 107 -6.06 -0.55 5.39
CA PRO A 107 -7.00 0.10 4.47
C PRO A 107 -6.71 1.60 4.36
N ALA A 108 -6.70 2.12 3.15
CA ALA A 108 -6.42 3.53 2.89
C ALA A 108 -7.01 3.99 1.56
N ASP A 109 -7.58 5.19 1.56
CA ASP A 109 -7.88 5.89 0.32
C ASP A 109 -6.66 6.72 -0.09
N LEU A 110 -6.24 6.57 -1.35
CA LEU A 110 -5.12 7.29 -1.91
C LEU A 110 -5.62 8.59 -2.55
N PRO A 111 -5.27 9.77 -2.00
CA PRO A 111 -5.65 11.04 -2.62
C PRO A 111 -4.86 11.30 -3.91
N SER A 112 -5.37 12.20 -4.74
CA SER A 112 -4.62 12.77 -5.85
C SER A 112 -3.47 13.64 -5.35
N GLY A 113 -2.40 13.73 -6.10
CA GLY A 113 -1.24 14.55 -5.80
C GLY A 113 -0.25 13.91 -4.84
N ARG A 114 0.44 14.75 -4.06
CA ARG A 114 1.41 14.29 -3.05
C ARG A 114 0.71 13.97 -1.74
N CYS A 115 1.02 12.83 -1.16
CA CYS A 115 0.49 12.41 0.12
C CYS A 115 1.54 11.67 0.95
N VAL A 116 1.32 11.63 2.24
CA VAL A 116 2.20 10.97 3.19
C VAL A 116 1.37 10.03 4.07
N PHE A 117 1.79 8.78 4.10
CA PHE A 117 1.26 7.76 4.99
C PHE A 117 2.29 7.36 6.01
N GLN A 118 1.84 7.03 7.19
CA GLN A 118 2.66 6.48 8.25
C GLN A 118 2.01 5.19 8.74
N LEU A 119 2.60 4.05 8.35
CA LEU A 119 2.14 2.73 8.75
C LEU A 119 2.90 2.30 9.99
N GLY A 120 2.21 1.96 11.07
CA GLY A 120 2.81 1.57 12.34
C GLY A 120 2.47 0.15 12.74
N LEU A 121 3.47 -0.65 13.07
CA LEU A 121 3.31 -1.87 13.84
C LEU A 121 3.45 -1.50 15.31
N THR A 122 2.33 -1.56 16.03
CA THR A 122 2.18 -0.99 17.37
C THR A 122 1.78 -2.04 18.39
N GLY A 123 1.98 -1.74 19.68
CA GLY A 123 1.62 -2.66 20.75
C GLY A 123 2.32 -4.01 20.63
N SER A 124 1.57 -5.11 20.74
CA SER A 124 2.09 -6.48 20.68
C SER A 124 2.55 -6.92 19.28
N ASP A 125 2.22 -6.15 18.23
CA ASP A 125 2.65 -6.45 16.86
C ASP A 125 4.12 -6.08 16.60
N TRP A 126 4.78 -5.44 17.57
CA TRP A 126 6.20 -5.12 17.48
C TRP A 126 6.95 -5.41 18.78
N PRO A 127 8.13 -6.07 18.73
CA PRO A 127 8.84 -6.54 19.93
C PRO A 127 9.38 -5.43 20.85
N GLY A 128 9.42 -4.18 20.40
CA GLY A 128 9.87 -3.05 21.23
C GLY A 128 10.89 -2.12 20.56
N ALA A 129 11.31 -1.10 21.30
CA ALA A 129 12.07 0.04 20.79
C ALA A 129 13.43 -0.31 20.17
N LYS A 130 14.05 -1.39 20.61
CA LYS A 130 15.38 -1.82 20.15
C LYS A 130 15.31 -2.73 18.92
N ALA A 131 14.15 -3.34 18.64
CA ALA A 131 13.97 -4.22 17.51
C ALA A 131 14.00 -3.43 16.18
N ARG A 132 14.55 -4.06 15.16
CA ARG A 132 14.56 -3.57 13.78
C ARG A 132 14.06 -4.69 12.88
N PRO A 133 13.35 -4.39 11.79
CA PRO A 133 12.97 -5.43 10.82
C PRO A 133 14.23 -5.95 10.13
N ASP A 134 14.33 -7.27 9.99
CA ASP A 134 15.38 -7.89 9.18
C ASP A 134 15.14 -7.63 7.70
N ALA A 135 13.89 -7.76 7.27
CA ALA A 135 13.46 -7.41 5.93
C ALA A 135 11.99 -6.98 5.92
N TRP A 136 11.60 -6.22 4.91
CA TRP A 136 10.22 -5.80 4.71
C TRP A 136 9.90 -5.62 3.23
N ARG A 137 8.64 -5.83 2.90
CA ARG A 137 8.03 -5.54 1.60
C ARG A 137 6.73 -4.78 1.79
N LEU A 138 6.58 -3.70 1.05
CA LEU A 138 5.39 -2.86 1.00
C LEU A 138 4.74 -2.99 -0.36
N ARG A 139 3.44 -3.24 -0.40
CA ARG A 139 2.62 -3.17 -1.61
C ARG A 139 1.44 -2.23 -1.36
N LEU A 140 1.05 -1.48 -2.38
CA LEU A 140 -0.23 -0.78 -2.42
C LEU A 140 -1.10 -1.47 -3.45
N LEU A 141 -2.26 -1.91 -3.03
CA LEU A 141 -3.23 -2.63 -3.85
C LEU A 141 -4.46 -1.75 -4.06
N ALA A 142 -5.02 -1.80 -5.26
CA ALA A 142 -6.35 -1.24 -5.54
C ALA A 142 -7.45 -2.12 -4.91
N ALA A 143 -8.69 -1.66 -4.95
CA ALA A 143 -9.84 -2.39 -4.42
C ALA A 143 -10.05 -3.77 -5.07
N ASP A 144 -9.70 -3.92 -6.34
CA ASP A 144 -9.75 -5.17 -7.09
C ASP A 144 -8.57 -6.12 -6.84
N GLY A 145 -7.61 -5.71 -5.99
CA GLY A 145 -6.39 -6.47 -5.69
C GLY A 145 -5.23 -6.23 -6.65
N THR A 146 -5.40 -5.40 -7.68
CA THR A 146 -4.31 -5.02 -8.58
C THR A 146 -3.20 -4.28 -7.83
N THR A 147 -1.95 -4.68 -8.02
CA THR A 147 -0.80 -4.00 -7.40
C THR A 147 -0.54 -2.68 -8.12
N LEU A 148 -0.70 -1.57 -7.40
CA LEU A 148 -0.43 -0.22 -7.89
C LEU A 148 1.05 0.13 -7.78
N LEU A 149 1.70 -0.32 -6.72
CA LEU A 149 3.14 -0.18 -6.49
C LEU A 149 3.66 -1.25 -5.52
N ALA A 150 4.97 -1.48 -5.57
CA ALA A 150 5.68 -2.31 -4.61
C ALA A 150 7.04 -1.68 -4.26
N ARG A 151 7.50 -1.87 -3.03
CA ARG A 151 8.81 -1.47 -2.55
C ARG A 151 9.31 -2.48 -1.53
N GLU A 152 10.57 -2.84 -1.64
CA GLU A 152 11.21 -3.85 -0.79
C GLU A 152 12.46 -3.28 -0.14
N SER A 153 12.81 -3.82 1.02
CA SER A 153 14.13 -3.60 1.63
C SER A 153 15.19 -4.44 0.92
N TYR A 154 16.43 -4.01 1.02
CA TYR A 154 17.55 -4.70 0.36
C TYR A 154 17.62 -6.20 0.70
N LEU A 155 17.40 -6.58 1.96
CA LEU A 155 17.46 -7.99 2.37
C LEU A 155 16.28 -8.82 1.86
N TRP A 156 15.15 -8.19 1.53
CA TRP A 156 14.03 -8.89 0.92
C TRP A 156 14.30 -9.29 -0.53
N GLU A 157 15.05 -8.45 -1.26
CA GLU A 157 15.38 -8.67 -2.67
C GLU A 157 16.44 -9.77 -2.86
N LEU A 158 17.17 -10.12 -1.80
CA LEU A 158 18.20 -11.17 -1.89
C LEU A 158 17.54 -12.55 -2.06
N PRO A 159 17.99 -13.37 -3.04
CA PRO A 159 17.51 -14.73 -3.16
C PRO A 159 17.88 -15.51 -1.89
N ALA A 160 16.94 -16.33 -1.40
CA ALA A 160 17.20 -17.24 -0.30
C ALA A 160 18.44 -18.08 -0.65
N LYS A 161 19.48 -18.06 0.20
CA LYS A 161 20.61 -18.97 0.06
C LYS A 161 20.06 -20.41 0.12
N LYS A 162 20.20 -21.13 -0.99
CA LYS A 162 19.92 -22.57 -1.05
C LYS A 162 20.91 -23.33 -0.19
#